data_df96c10b147bd43c5e8b964968cdf7e5
#
_entry.id   df96c10b147bd43c5e8b964968cdf7e5
#
_cell.length_a   1.000
_cell.length_b   1.000
_cell.length_c   1.000
_cell.angle_alpha   90.00
_cell.angle_beta   90.00
_cell.angle_gamma   90.00
#
_symmetry.space_group_name_H-M   'P 1'
#
loop_
_entity.id
_entity.type
_entity.pdbx_description
1 polymer ?
#
loop_
_entity_poly.entity_id
_entity_poly.type
_entity_poly.pdbx_seq_one_letter_code
_entity_poly.pdbx_strand_id
1 'polypeptide(L)'
;MTSPSAAAMQVSDGNVSAAVRASAAAAQEHRFHIGPADFYDVLTAIQFNLLTALGLREKHFLVDIGCGSLRAGRLLIPYLASGHYFGIEPLPWLIQEGVDNEIGEAMIRIKRPQFSNDENFSLGVFGQQFDFMIAQSIFSHTSQAQIRRCVSEARKVLAPNGVFAATFFEGPVNYTGDQWVAKADYTLAHMRSMVEEQGMALTPITWSHPDPQQWILIHHPGVTIPLAQPTDAQRLVTLEDRLALTQQQFLNIKNHPYVRFGMRIKFFLMWVGFERRRIARGLRKMFGLG
;
A
#
# COMPACT_ATOMS: atom_id res chain seq x y z
N MET A 1 35.97 -44.01 -33.91
CA MET A 1 35.68 -42.75 -33.19
C MET A 1 34.18 -42.53 -33.21
N THR A 2 33.50 -42.95 -32.17
CA THR A 2 32.04 -42.88 -32.04
C THR A 2 31.70 -41.67 -31.19
N SER A 3 30.89 -40.75 -31.75
CA SER A 3 30.34 -39.58 -31.05
C SER A 3 29.34 -40.00 -29.97
N PRO A 4 29.30 -39.37 -28.79
CA PRO A 4 28.28 -39.65 -27.79
C PRO A 4 26.96 -38.98 -28.16
N SER A 5 25.90 -39.76 -28.11
CA SER A 5 24.50 -39.40 -28.25
C SER A 5 24.11 -38.38 -27.18
N ALA A 6 23.57 -37.22 -27.60
CA ALA A 6 22.92 -36.27 -26.73
C ALA A 6 21.57 -36.83 -26.31
N ALA A 7 21.46 -37.33 -25.08
CA ALA A 7 20.18 -37.61 -24.44
C ALA A 7 19.54 -36.26 -24.08
N ALA A 8 18.60 -35.80 -24.91
CA ALA A 8 17.75 -34.67 -24.61
C ALA A 8 16.82 -35.05 -23.43
N MET A 9 17.03 -34.38 -22.30
CA MET A 9 16.15 -34.45 -21.14
C MET A 9 14.85 -33.75 -21.51
N GLN A 10 13.82 -34.53 -21.89
CA GLN A 10 12.47 -34.03 -22.06
C GLN A 10 11.90 -33.71 -20.68
N VAL A 11 11.99 -32.45 -20.26
CA VAL A 11 11.19 -31.91 -19.16
C VAL A 11 9.78 -31.70 -19.70
N SER A 12 8.79 -32.40 -19.16
CA SER A 12 7.42 -32.30 -19.62
C SER A 12 6.89 -30.88 -19.31
N ASP A 13 6.43 -30.15 -20.31
CA ASP A 13 5.93 -28.78 -20.25
C ASP A 13 4.83 -28.56 -19.17
N GLY A 14 4.11 -29.61 -18.79
CA GLY A 14 3.05 -29.58 -17.77
C GLY A 14 3.59 -29.35 -16.34
N ASN A 15 4.75 -29.96 -16.00
CA ASN A 15 5.35 -29.82 -14.66
C ASN A 15 6.04 -28.46 -14.46
N VAL A 16 6.63 -27.90 -15.50
CA VAL A 16 7.25 -26.57 -15.47
C VAL A 16 6.17 -25.50 -15.28
N SER A 17 5.02 -25.63 -15.95
CA SER A 17 3.93 -24.67 -15.83
C SER A 17 3.27 -24.68 -14.44
N ALA A 18 3.14 -25.85 -13.79
CA ALA A 18 2.59 -25.98 -12.44
C ALA A 18 3.56 -25.43 -11.38
N ALA A 19 4.86 -25.72 -11.48
CA ALA A 19 5.88 -25.21 -10.59
C ALA A 19 6.05 -23.69 -10.72
N VAL A 20 6.01 -23.14 -11.93
CA VAL A 20 6.05 -21.69 -12.19
C VAL A 20 4.80 -21.00 -11.64
N ARG A 21 3.61 -21.61 -11.77
CA ARG A 21 2.37 -21.06 -11.19
C ARG A 21 2.36 -21.11 -9.66
N ALA A 22 2.85 -22.19 -9.06
CA ALA A 22 2.96 -22.32 -7.61
C ALA A 22 3.99 -21.32 -7.04
N SER A 23 5.13 -21.13 -7.71
CA SER A 23 6.12 -20.11 -7.37
C SER A 23 5.56 -18.69 -7.51
N ALA A 24 4.82 -18.40 -8.59
CA ALA A 24 4.19 -17.10 -8.77
C ALA A 24 3.07 -16.83 -7.74
N ALA A 25 2.33 -17.85 -7.31
CA ALA A 25 1.33 -17.73 -6.26
C ALA A 25 1.98 -17.47 -4.89
N ALA A 26 3.03 -18.23 -4.54
CA ALA A 26 3.81 -18.02 -3.31
C ALA A 26 4.48 -16.65 -3.30
N ALA A 27 5.06 -16.21 -4.43
CA ALA A 27 5.67 -14.90 -4.58
C ALA A 27 4.66 -13.72 -4.45
N GLN A 28 3.36 -13.97 -4.45
CA GLN A 28 2.33 -12.95 -4.26
C GLN A 28 1.75 -12.93 -2.84
N GLU A 29 1.96 -13.98 -2.03
CA GLU A 29 1.35 -14.09 -0.70
C GLU A 29 1.78 -12.93 0.22
N HIS A 30 3.06 -12.57 0.23
CA HIS A 30 3.58 -11.44 1.01
C HIS A 30 2.97 -10.09 0.57
N ARG A 31 2.59 -9.94 -0.71
CA ARG A 31 1.95 -8.73 -1.22
C ARG A 31 0.54 -8.55 -0.66
N PHE A 32 -0.22 -9.65 -0.53
CA PHE A 32 -1.55 -9.63 0.07
C PHE A 32 -1.51 -9.28 1.57
N HIS A 33 -0.44 -9.66 2.26
CA HIS A 33 -0.31 -9.39 3.68
C HIS A 33 -0.18 -7.89 4.00
N ILE A 34 0.43 -7.11 3.10
CA ILE A 34 0.65 -5.67 3.28
C ILE A 34 -0.36 -4.79 2.52
N GLY A 35 -1.48 -5.38 2.10
CA GLY A 35 -2.59 -4.70 1.43
C GLY A 35 -3.03 -5.38 0.14
N PRO A 36 -3.96 -4.79 -0.62
CA PRO A 36 -4.39 -5.34 -1.89
C PRO A 36 -3.19 -5.45 -2.86
N ALA A 37 -2.96 -6.67 -3.39
CA ALA A 37 -1.83 -6.94 -4.28
C ALA A 37 -1.84 -6.07 -5.54
N ASP A 38 -3.03 -5.72 -6.04
CA ASP A 38 -3.23 -4.84 -7.19
C ASP A 38 -2.67 -3.42 -6.95
N PHE A 39 -2.53 -3.00 -5.69
CA PHE A 39 -1.98 -1.70 -5.31
C PHE A 39 -0.49 -1.72 -5.04
N TYR A 40 0.14 -2.88 -5.00
CA TYR A 40 1.53 -3.02 -4.59
C TYR A 40 2.46 -2.14 -5.41
N ASP A 41 2.40 -2.26 -6.73
CA ASP A 41 3.27 -1.53 -7.65
C ASP A 41 2.91 -0.05 -7.74
N VAL A 42 1.62 0.27 -7.74
CA VAL A 42 1.10 1.65 -7.77
C VAL A 42 1.54 2.40 -6.50
N LEU A 43 1.37 1.80 -5.32
CA LEU A 43 1.79 2.41 -4.06
C LEU A 43 3.31 2.58 -3.98
N THR A 44 4.09 1.63 -4.52
CA THR A 44 5.55 1.79 -4.64
C THR A 44 5.91 3.06 -5.41
N ALA A 45 5.31 3.24 -6.59
CA ALA A 45 5.57 4.43 -7.43
C ALA A 45 5.10 5.73 -6.76
N ILE A 46 3.92 5.73 -6.13
CA ILE A 46 3.37 6.89 -5.41
C ILE A 46 4.29 7.34 -4.28
N GLN A 47 4.79 6.42 -3.46
CA GLN A 47 5.71 6.70 -2.35
C GLN A 47 7.05 7.26 -2.85
N PHE A 48 7.63 6.62 -3.86
CA PHE A 48 8.89 7.06 -4.46
C PHE A 48 8.76 8.45 -5.08
N ASN A 49 7.70 8.69 -5.84
CA ASN A 49 7.44 9.99 -6.47
C ASN A 49 7.18 11.08 -5.42
N LEU A 50 6.46 10.78 -4.34
CA LEU A 50 6.25 11.73 -3.25
C LEU A 50 7.58 12.13 -2.63
N LEU A 51 8.38 11.17 -2.20
CA LEU A 51 9.65 11.44 -1.54
C LEU A 51 10.62 12.22 -2.43
N THR A 52 10.70 11.87 -3.72
CA THR A 52 11.55 12.61 -4.67
C THR A 52 11.03 14.02 -4.98
N ALA A 53 9.72 14.24 -4.99
CA ALA A 53 9.09 15.55 -5.11
C ALA A 53 9.32 16.41 -3.86
N LEU A 54 9.42 15.78 -2.67
CA LEU A 54 9.81 16.43 -1.42
C LEU A 54 11.32 16.71 -1.34
N GLY A 55 12.10 16.28 -2.32
CA GLY A 55 13.53 16.55 -2.41
C GLY A 55 14.45 15.41 -2.00
N LEU A 56 13.95 14.18 -1.82
CA LEU A 56 14.79 13.02 -1.58
C LEU A 56 15.83 12.85 -2.71
N ARG A 57 17.10 12.65 -2.34
CA ARG A 57 18.20 12.34 -3.26
C ARG A 57 19.02 11.19 -2.66
N GLU A 58 19.91 10.63 -3.46
CA GLU A 58 20.70 9.44 -3.14
C GLU A 58 21.50 9.56 -1.84
N LYS A 59 21.94 10.78 -1.50
CA LYS A 59 22.76 11.10 -0.33
C LYS A 59 22.00 11.16 1.00
N HIS A 60 20.65 11.20 0.97
CA HIS A 60 19.83 11.38 2.17
C HIS A 60 19.66 10.06 2.91
N PHE A 61 19.53 10.15 4.23
CA PHE A 61 19.17 9.06 5.10
C PHE A 61 17.64 8.96 5.20
N LEU A 62 17.10 7.76 4.97
CA LEU A 62 15.66 7.50 4.99
C LEU A 62 15.33 6.32 5.88
N VAL A 63 14.29 6.47 6.73
CA VAL A 63 13.68 5.35 7.44
C VAL A 63 12.25 5.09 6.96
N ASP A 64 11.96 3.83 6.64
CA ASP A 64 10.66 3.29 6.23
C ASP A 64 10.03 2.57 7.42
N ILE A 65 9.01 3.17 8.01
CA ILE A 65 8.32 2.68 9.22
C ILE A 65 7.16 1.78 8.78
N GLY A 66 7.24 0.49 9.13
CA GLY A 66 6.37 -0.54 8.58
C GLY A 66 6.75 -0.87 7.14
N CYS A 67 8.05 -1.16 6.90
CA CYS A 67 8.55 -1.39 5.55
C CYS A 67 7.99 -2.65 4.89
N GLY A 68 7.33 -3.53 5.66
CA GLY A 68 6.68 -4.75 5.17
C GLY A 68 7.61 -5.63 4.35
N SER A 69 7.10 -6.14 3.24
CA SER A 69 7.91 -6.90 2.28
C SER A 69 8.66 -5.99 1.28
N LEU A 70 9.20 -4.87 1.77
CA LEU A 70 10.02 -3.91 1.02
C LEU A 70 9.29 -3.30 -0.19
N ARG A 71 7.96 -3.07 -0.06
CA ARG A 71 7.17 -2.48 -1.14
C ARG A 71 7.76 -1.16 -1.65
N ALA A 72 8.05 -0.20 -0.77
CA ALA A 72 8.77 1.03 -1.14
C ALA A 72 10.27 0.76 -1.27
N GLY A 73 10.81 -0.12 -0.46
CA GLY A 73 12.22 -0.50 -0.39
C GLY A 73 12.79 -0.94 -1.73
N ARG A 74 12.03 -1.65 -2.56
CA ARG A 74 12.52 -2.13 -3.89
C ARG A 74 12.91 -1.00 -4.85
N LEU A 75 12.38 0.22 -4.69
CA LEU A 75 12.83 1.41 -5.43
C LEU A 75 13.79 2.26 -4.60
N LEU A 76 13.55 2.40 -3.31
CA LEU A 76 14.32 3.28 -2.42
C LEU A 76 15.72 2.71 -2.14
N ILE A 77 15.86 1.41 -1.91
CA ILE A 77 17.15 0.78 -1.63
C ILE A 77 18.12 0.92 -2.81
N PRO A 78 17.75 0.60 -4.06
CA PRO A 78 18.63 0.85 -5.22
C PRO A 78 18.95 2.33 -5.44
N TYR A 79 18.00 3.21 -5.19
CA TYR A 79 18.14 4.66 -5.41
C TYR A 79 19.11 5.31 -4.41
N LEU A 80 18.98 5.01 -3.12
CA LEU A 80 19.80 5.63 -2.08
C LEU A 80 21.25 5.13 -2.10
N ALA A 81 22.16 5.91 -1.56
CA ALA A 81 23.54 5.49 -1.35
C ALA A 81 23.61 4.28 -0.41
N SER A 82 24.70 3.52 -0.46
CA SER A 82 24.89 2.35 0.39
C SER A 82 24.84 2.72 1.88
N GLY A 83 24.00 2.00 2.66
CA GLY A 83 23.79 2.25 4.09
C GLY A 83 22.85 3.41 4.41
N HIS A 84 22.10 3.95 3.42
CA HIS A 84 21.23 5.10 3.62
C HIS A 84 19.73 4.74 3.71
N TYR A 85 19.36 3.47 3.51
CA TYR A 85 18.01 2.97 3.74
C TYR A 85 17.94 2.23 5.07
N PHE A 86 16.91 2.54 5.85
CA PHE A 86 16.60 1.91 7.14
C PHE A 86 15.13 1.49 7.13
N GLY A 87 14.83 0.31 7.67
CA GLY A 87 13.47 -0.21 7.73
C GLY A 87 13.11 -0.71 9.11
N ILE A 88 11.89 -0.42 9.56
CA ILE A 88 11.31 -1.06 10.75
C ILE A 88 10.12 -1.90 10.31
N GLU A 89 10.14 -3.18 10.69
CA GLU A 89 9.05 -4.12 10.44
C GLU A 89 9.04 -5.17 11.56
N PRO A 90 7.97 -5.24 12.39
CA PRO A 90 7.88 -6.20 13.48
C PRO A 90 7.93 -7.66 13.03
N LEU A 91 7.55 -7.97 11.79
CA LEU A 91 7.49 -9.32 11.24
C LEU A 91 8.71 -9.61 10.36
N PRO A 92 9.80 -10.23 10.89
CA PRO A 92 11.05 -10.43 10.13
C PRO A 92 10.87 -11.24 8.85
N TRP A 93 9.88 -12.14 8.80
CA TRP A 93 9.60 -12.93 7.62
C TRP A 93 9.13 -12.08 6.43
N LEU A 94 8.44 -10.93 6.67
CA LEU A 94 8.06 -10.01 5.60
C LEU A 94 9.28 -9.38 4.93
N ILE A 95 10.27 -8.96 5.74
CA ILE A 95 11.52 -8.43 5.20
C ILE A 95 12.21 -9.49 4.34
N GLN A 96 12.28 -10.74 4.83
CA GLN A 96 12.89 -11.85 4.10
C GLN A 96 12.17 -12.12 2.77
N GLU A 97 10.83 -12.18 2.78
CA GLU A 97 10.04 -12.31 1.55
C GLU A 97 10.30 -11.17 0.55
N GLY A 98 10.45 -9.93 1.07
CA GLY A 98 10.83 -8.78 0.25
C GLY A 98 12.23 -8.90 -0.36
N VAL A 99 13.19 -9.46 0.40
CA VAL A 99 14.53 -9.75 -0.10
C VAL A 99 14.47 -10.82 -1.18
N ASP A 100 13.80 -11.93 -0.93
CA ASP A 100 13.79 -13.09 -1.81
C ASP A 100 13.02 -12.83 -3.13
N ASN A 101 11.91 -12.10 -3.06
CA ASN A 101 10.98 -11.97 -4.18
C ASN A 101 11.02 -10.60 -4.88
N GLU A 102 11.48 -9.52 -4.21
CA GLU A 102 11.35 -8.17 -4.75
C GLU A 102 12.71 -7.52 -5.08
N ILE A 103 13.76 -7.73 -4.28
CA ILE A 103 15.00 -6.97 -4.40
C ILE A 103 16.25 -7.83 -4.66
N GLY A 104 16.31 -9.02 -4.09
CA GLY A 104 17.43 -9.96 -4.22
C GLY A 104 18.61 -9.69 -3.27
N GLU A 105 19.22 -10.77 -2.79
CA GLU A 105 20.36 -10.77 -1.86
C GLU A 105 21.56 -9.96 -2.37
N ALA A 106 21.79 -9.93 -3.69
CA ALA A 106 22.90 -9.17 -4.27
C ALA A 106 22.75 -7.68 -4.01
N MET A 107 21.51 -7.14 -4.12
CA MET A 107 21.22 -5.72 -3.84
C MET A 107 21.41 -5.39 -2.37
N ILE A 108 20.97 -6.29 -1.46
CA ILE A 108 21.18 -6.13 -0.01
C ILE A 108 22.67 -6.03 0.31
N ARG A 109 23.51 -6.89 -0.24
CA ARG A 109 24.97 -6.84 -0.02
C ARG A 109 25.61 -5.56 -0.55
N ILE A 110 25.16 -5.07 -1.70
CA ILE A 110 25.69 -3.84 -2.32
C ILE A 110 25.22 -2.60 -1.55
N LYS A 111 23.94 -2.52 -1.26
CA LYS A 111 23.31 -1.31 -0.67
C LYS A 111 23.32 -1.29 0.85
N ARG A 112 23.50 -2.43 1.50
CA ARG A 112 23.62 -2.58 2.96
C ARG A 112 22.53 -1.83 3.73
N PRO A 113 21.23 -2.04 3.41
CA PRO A 113 20.15 -1.47 4.21
C PRO A 113 20.22 -2.04 5.62
N GLN A 114 19.69 -1.29 6.59
CA GLN A 114 19.60 -1.73 7.97
C GLN A 114 18.14 -1.93 8.36
N PHE A 115 17.86 -3.02 9.09
CA PHE A 115 16.52 -3.36 9.53
C PHE A 115 16.43 -3.55 11.03
N SER A 116 15.26 -3.23 11.61
CA SER A 116 14.91 -3.50 13.00
C SER A 116 13.52 -4.13 13.07
N ASN A 117 13.36 -5.11 13.96
CA ASN A 117 12.07 -5.74 14.21
C ASN A 117 11.37 -5.16 15.45
N ASP A 118 11.70 -3.92 15.80
CA ASP A 118 11.06 -3.23 16.93
C ASP A 118 9.60 -2.92 16.61
N GLU A 119 8.67 -3.30 17.50
CA GLU A 119 7.23 -3.06 17.40
C GLU A 119 6.77 -1.76 18.08
N ASN A 120 7.72 -1.05 18.71
CA ASN A 120 7.47 0.10 19.57
C ASN A 120 7.91 1.42 18.94
N PHE A 121 8.23 1.43 17.65
CA PHE A 121 8.74 2.60 16.93
C PHE A 121 10.05 3.17 17.49
N SER A 122 10.92 2.34 18.06
CA SER A 122 12.20 2.76 18.66
C SER A 122 13.20 3.17 17.57
N LEU A 123 12.98 4.32 16.92
CA LEU A 123 13.76 4.81 15.77
C LEU A 123 15.21 5.12 16.15
N GLY A 124 15.49 5.40 17.42
CA GLY A 124 16.84 5.63 17.93
C GLY A 124 17.78 4.43 17.88
N VAL A 125 17.26 3.22 17.62
CA VAL A 125 18.04 1.97 17.51
C VAL A 125 19.13 2.04 16.43
N PHE A 126 18.93 2.83 15.39
CA PHE A 126 19.88 2.99 14.30
C PHE A 126 21.02 3.96 14.60
N GLY A 127 20.94 4.76 15.65
CA GLY A 127 21.94 5.76 15.99
C GLY A 127 22.15 6.85 14.93
N GLN A 128 21.14 7.07 14.08
CA GLN A 128 21.20 7.93 12.90
C GLN A 128 20.10 9.00 12.96
N GLN A 129 20.41 10.21 12.44
CA GLN A 129 19.37 11.18 12.08
C GLN A 129 18.91 10.97 10.65
N PHE A 130 17.61 11.19 10.41
CA PHE A 130 16.98 10.93 9.11
C PHE A 130 16.54 12.25 8.44
N ASP A 131 16.90 12.41 7.18
CA ASP A 131 16.40 13.49 6.34
C ASP A 131 14.95 13.25 5.93
N PHE A 132 14.60 11.98 5.72
CA PHE A 132 13.27 11.55 5.31
C PHE A 132 12.79 10.36 6.14
N MET A 133 11.51 10.39 6.48
CA MET A 133 10.80 9.27 7.08
C MET A 133 9.52 9.03 6.31
N ILE A 134 9.09 7.77 6.23
CA ILE A 134 7.79 7.41 5.64
C ILE A 134 7.09 6.37 6.50
N ALA A 135 5.77 6.53 6.69
CA ALA A 135 4.87 5.57 7.34
C ALA A 135 3.58 5.47 6.54
N GLN A 136 3.61 4.68 5.46
CA GLN A 136 2.46 4.50 4.59
C GLN A 136 1.58 3.36 5.09
N SER A 137 0.29 3.63 5.31
CA SER A 137 -0.71 2.70 5.89
C SER A 137 -0.34 2.18 7.29
N ILE A 138 0.34 3.00 8.10
CA ILE A 138 0.61 2.69 9.50
C ILE A 138 -0.42 3.37 10.41
N PHE A 139 -0.60 4.70 10.31
CA PHE A 139 -1.55 5.42 11.15
C PHE A 139 -3.01 5.09 10.83
N SER A 140 -3.27 4.48 9.68
CA SER A 140 -4.58 3.93 9.30
C SER A 140 -4.99 2.66 10.06
N HIS A 141 -4.09 2.09 10.88
CA HIS A 141 -4.31 0.84 11.63
C HIS A 141 -3.98 0.95 13.11
N THR A 142 -3.29 2.00 13.54
CA THR A 142 -2.73 2.17 14.88
C THR A 142 -3.63 2.96 15.81
N SER A 143 -3.49 2.72 17.13
CA SER A 143 -4.14 3.50 18.17
C SER A 143 -3.53 4.90 18.29
N GLN A 144 -4.26 5.80 18.98
CA GLN A 144 -3.78 7.16 19.28
C GLN A 144 -2.47 7.15 20.07
N ALA A 145 -2.31 6.22 21.03
CA ALA A 145 -1.10 6.09 21.83
C ALA A 145 0.10 5.69 20.96
N GLN A 146 -0.11 4.78 20.01
CA GLN A 146 0.92 4.34 19.07
C GLN A 146 1.33 5.47 18.10
N ILE A 147 0.37 6.27 17.60
CA ILE A 147 0.66 7.45 16.77
C ILE A 147 1.52 8.46 17.53
N ARG A 148 1.11 8.84 18.76
CA ARG A 148 1.87 9.75 19.60
C ARG A 148 3.28 9.24 19.87
N ARG A 149 3.42 7.95 20.16
CA ARG A 149 4.71 7.30 20.36
C ARG A 149 5.59 7.37 19.12
N CYS A 150 5.06 7.01 17.95
CA CYS A 150 5.78 7.09 16.67
C CYS A 150 6.27 8.51 16.39
N VAL A 151 5.41 9.53 16.56
CA VAL A 151 5.78 10.93 16.35
C VAL A 151 6.81 11.41 17.38
N SER A 152 6.68 11.01 18.64
CA SER A 152 7.65 11.33 19.68
C SER A 152 9.04 10.74 19.40
N GLU A 153 9.10 9.48 18.94
CA GLU A 153 10.35 8.86 18.52
C GLU A 153 10.94 9.50 17.26
N ALA A 154 10.08 9.79 16.26
CA ALA A 154 10.47 10.49 15.05
C ALA A 154 11.10 11.85 15.35
N ARG A 155 10.52 12.62 16.28
CA ARG A 155 11.08 13.93 16.70
C ARG A 155 12.54 13.84 17.16
N LYS A 156 12.93 12.77 17.82
CA LYS A 156 14.28 12.60 18.39
C LYS A 156 15.35 12.44 17.31
N VAL A 157 14.96 11.85 16.18
CA VAL A 157 15.88 11.41 15.13
C VAL A 157 15.62 12.03 13.75
N LEU A 158 14.55 12.83 13.60
CA LEU A 158 14.33 13.61 12.38
C LEU A 158 15.32 14.77 12.32
N ALA A 159 16.03 14.91 11.21
CA ALA A 159 16.95 16.02 10.97
C ALA A 159 16.22 17.38 11.07
N PRO A 160 16.89 18.50 11.39
CA PRO A 160 16.25 19.81 11.58
C PRO A 160 15.36 20.25 10.42
N ASN A 161 15.73 19.94 9.18
CA ASN A 161 14.95 20.21 7.96
C ASN A 161 14.33 18.94 7.37
N GLY A 162 14.28 17.86 8.15
CA GLY A 162 13.75 16.57 7.72
C GLY A 162 12.24 16.59 7.56
N VAL A 163 11.73 15.63 6.78
CA VAL A 163 10.31 15.46 6.49
C VAL A 163 9.89 14.03 6.78
N PHE A 164 8.81 13.88 7.55
CA PHE A 164 8.17 12.62 7.81
C PHE A 164 6.82 12.57 7.08
N ALA A 165 6.71 11.78 6.02
CA ALA A 165 5.49 11.56 5.27
C ALA A 165 4.71 10.37 5.85
N ALA A 166 3.43 10.56 6.18
CA ALA A 166 2.58 9.50 6.69
C ALA A 166 1.19 9.53 6.05
N THR A 167 0.46 8.40 6.13
CA THR A 167 -0.94 8.32 5.69
C THR A 167 -1.84 7.86 6.83
N PHE A 168 -3.09 8.35 6.81
CA PHE A 168 -4.15 7.91 7.71
C PHE A 168 -5.50 7.93 7.00
N PHE A 169 -6.50 7.24 7.51
CA PHE A 169 -7.89 7.38 7.06
C PHE A 169 -8.52 8.62 7.70
N GLU A 170 -8.85 9.62 6.88
CA GLU A 170 -9.62 10.76 7.34
C GLU A 170 -11.10 10.37 7.42
N GLY A 171 -11.71 10.55 8.61
CA GLY A 171 -13.08 10.20 8.88
C GLY A 171 -13.71 11.11 9.94
N PRO A 172 -15.04 11.04 10.12
CA PRO A 172 -15.77 11.92 11.04
C PRO A 172 -15.60 11.55 12.53
N VAL A 173 -15.07 10.36 12.83
CA VAL A 173 -14.95 9.83 14.20
C VAL A 173 -13.51 9.40 14.44
N ASN A 174 -13.01 9.69 15.64
CA ASN A 174 -11.65 9.29 16.02
C ASN A 174 -11.68 7.90 16.66
N TYR A 175 -10.82 7.00 16.19
CA TYR A 175 -10.63 5.70 16.82
C TYR A 175 -10.07 5.85 18.25
N THR A 176 -10.72 5.20 19.22
CA THR A 176 -10.38 5.32 20.66
C THR A 176 -9.86 4.01 21.26
N GLY A 177 -9.77 2.93 20.48
CA GLY A 177 -9.20 1.68 20.95
C GLY A 177 -7.68 1.77 21.15
N ASP A 178 -7.13 0.76 21.79
CA ASP A 178 -5.69 0.63 22.11
C ASP A 178 -4.96 -0.40 21.23
N GLN A 179 -5.71 -1.13 20.41
CA GLN A 179 -5.20 -2.21 19.58
C GLN A 179 -4.94 -1.77 18.13
N TRP A 180 -4.13 -2.55 17.43
CA TRP A 180 -4.02 -2.52 15.98
C TRP A 180 -5.32 -3.05 15.36
N VAL A 181 -5.89 -2.34 14.38
CA VAL A 181 -7.16 -2.69 13.75
C VAL A 181 -7.08 -2.65 12.23
N ALA A 182 -8.04 -3.29 11.57
CA ALA A 182 -8.10 -3.27 10.10
C ALA A 182 -8.30 -1.85 9.54
N LYS A 183 -8.96 -0.95 10.30
CA LYS A 183 -9.16 0.45 9.91
C LYS A 183 -9.36 1.32 11.15
N ALA A 184 -8.49 2.32 11.30
CA ALA A 184 -8.59 3.37 12.31
C ALA A 184 -8.82 4.71 11.61
N ASP A 185 -10.00 5.30 11.79
CA ASP A 185 -10.34 6.61 11.25
C ASP A 185 -9.98 7.71 12.26
N TYR A 186 -9.53 8.86 11.76
CA TYR A 186 -9.26 10.06 12.55
C TYR A 186 -9.70 11.31 11.79
N THR A 187 -10.16 12.33 12.51
CA THR A 187 -10.31 13.67 11.90
C THR A 187 -8.93 14.30 11.70
N LEU A 188 -8.76 15.10 10.66
CA LEU A 188 -7.51 15.84 10.44
C LEU A 188 -7.15 16.74 11.64
N ALA A 189 -8.16 17.35 12.28
CA ALA A 189 -7.95 18.18 13.46
C ALA A 189 -7.38 17.38 14.64
N HIS A 190 -7.88 16.16 14.89
CA HIS A 190 -7.38 15.29 15.95
C HIS A 190 -5.98 14.74 15.63
N MET A 191 -5.73 14.35 14.36
CA MET A 191 -4.40 13.94 13.92
C MET A 191 -3.38 15.06 14.14
N ARG A 192 -3.74 16.30 13.80
CA ARG A 192 -2.93 17.49 14.05
C ARG A 192 -2.63 17.68 15.54
N SER A 193 -3.65 17.59 16.41
CA SER A 193 -3.47 17.69 17.87
C SER A 193 -2.47 16.66 18.38
N MET A 194 -2.60 15.40 17.97
CA MET A 194 -1.67 14.33 18.39
C MET A 194 -0.22 14.62 17.99
N VAL A 195 -0.01 15.21 16.81
CA VAL A 195 1.32 15.57 16.31
C VAL A 195 1.88 16.80 17.06
N GLU A 196 1.06 17.83 17.25
CA GLU A 196 1.44 19.06 17.95
C GLU A 196 1.73 18.84 19.44
N GLU A 197 1.01 17.94 20.10
CA GLU A 197 1.28 17.47 21.47
C GLU A 197 2.71 16.90 21.62
N GLN A 198 3.28 16.38 20.54
CA GLN A 198 4.67 15.90 20.54
C GLN A 198 5.69 16.98 20.12
N GLY A 199 5.25 18.24 19.97
CA GLY A 199 6.12 19.37 19.60
C GLY A 199 6.55 19.35 18.13
N MET A 200 5.77 18.72 17.26
CA MET A 200 5.95 18.69 15.82
C MET A 200 4.83 19.47 15.13
N ALA A 201 5.02 19.83 13.86
CA ALA A 201 4.01 20.47 13.02
C ALA A 201 3.49 19.48 11.98
N LEU A 202 2.23 19.64 11.57
CA LEU A 202 1.57 18.82 10.54
C LEU A 202 1.08 19.69 9.39
N THR A 203 1.45 19.32 8.17
CA THR A 203 0.95 19.90 6.92
C THR A 203 0.22 18.82 6.10
N PRO A 204 -1.10 18.92 5.88
CA PRO A 204 -1.78 18.01 4.97
C PRO A 204 -1.40 18.35 3.53
N ILE A 205 -1.29 17.32 2.69
CA ILE A 205 -0.98 17.50 1.27
C ILE A 205 -1.97 16.72 0.39
N THR A 206 -2.26 17.29 -0.77
CA THR A 206 -3.01 16.61 -1.80
C THR A 206 -2.03 15.78 -2.64
N TRP A 207 -1.90 14.50 -2.32
CA TRP A 207 -1.13 13.53 -3.08
C TRP A 207 -1.95 12.28 -3.32
N SER A 208 -1.77 11.63 -4.46
CA SER A 208 -2.59 10.48 -4.83
C SER A 208 -2.39 9.31 -3.86
N HIS A 209 -3.50 8.61 -3.56
CA HIS A 209 -3.51 7.33 -2.86
C HIS A 209 -4.65 6.47 -3.42
N PRO A 210 -4.45 5.17 -3.72
CA PRO A 210 -5.50 4.31 -4.28
C PRO A 210 -6.64 4.05 -3.30
N ASP A 211 -6.33 3.92 -1.99
CA ASP A 211 -7.32 3.94 -0.92
C ASP A 211 -7.61 5.38 -0.50
N PRO A 212 -8.75 5.68 0.14
CA PRO A 212 -9.09 7.04 0.59
C PRO A 212 -8.27 7.47 1.83
N GLN A 213 -6.95 7.27 1.80
CA GLN A 213 -6.04 7.74 2.83
C GLN A 213 -5.52 9.14 2.49
N GLN A 214 -5.46 9.98 3.51
CA GLN A 214 -4.91 11.33 3.44
C GLN A 214 -3.41 11.31 3.74
N TRP A 215 -2.61 11.93 2.87
CA TRP A 215 -1.19 12.18 3.14
C TRP A 215 -1.00 13.40 4.04
N ILE A 216 -0.12 13.26 5.01
CA ILE A 216 0.35 14.33 5.89
C ILE A 216 1.87 14.36 5.91
N LEU A 217 2.42 15.57 6.06
CA LEU A 217 3.83 15.78 6.31
C LEU A 217 4.01 16.27 7.75
N ILE A 218 4.84 15.58 8.50
CA ILE A 218 5.20 15.90 9.88
C ILE A 218 6.64 16.45 9.85
N HIS A 219 6.87 17.57 10.51
CA HIS A 219 8.15 18.27 10.46
C HIS A 219 8.35 19.12 11.72
N HIS A 220 9.56 19.62 11.95
CA HIS A 220 9.83 20.56 13.02
C HIS A 220 9.06 21.87 12.78
N PRO A 221 8.57 22.56 13.84
CA PRO A 221 7.91 23.86 13.70
C PRO A 221 8.82 24.88 13.00
N GLY A 222 8.24 25.68 12.10
CA GLY A 222 8.97 26.70 11.34
C GLY A 222 9.66 26.21 10.07
N VAL A 223 9.71 24.89 9.83
CA VAL A 223 10.24 24.33 8.57
C VAL A 223 9.24 24.55 7.45
N THR A 224 9.69 25.16 6.35
CA THR A 224 8.92 25.24 5.11
C THR A 224 9.31 24.08 4.20
N ILE A 225 8.34 23.24 3.83
CA ILE A 225 8.57 22.09 2.98
C ILE A 225 8.33 22.50 1.53
N PRO A 226 9.36 22.50 0.68
CA PRO A 226 9.21 22.78 -0.74
C PRO A 226 8.60 21.55 -1.43
N LEU A 227 7.28 21.43 -1.43
CA LEU A 227 6.60 20.42 -2.24
C LEU A 227 6.56 20.93 -3.68
N ALA A 228 7.39 20.36 -4.54
CA ALA A 228 7.23 20.54 -5.98
C ALA A 228 5.85 20.00 -6.38
N GLN A 229 4.98 20.88 -6.86
CA GLN A 229 3.67 20.44 -7.37
C GLN A 229 3.89 19.38 -8.47
N PRO A 230 3.14 18.27 -8.46
CA PRO A 230 3.23 17.30 -9.54
C PRO A 230 3.03 18.00 -10.87
N THR A 231 3.87 17.73 -11.85
CA THR A 231 3.65 18.21 -13.22
C THR A 231 2.33 17.66 -13.74
N ASP A 232 1.72 18.33 -14.72
CA ASP A 232 0.47 17.86 -15.31
C ASP A 232 0.63 16.45 -15.91
N ALA A 233 1.81 16.12 -16.43
CA ALA A 233 2.13 14.76 -16.89
C ALA A 233 2.10 13.74 -15.72
N GLN A 234 2.66 14.08 -14.56
CA GLN A 234 2.61 13.20 -13.37
C GLN A 234 1.18 13.05 -12.84
N ARG A 235 0.36 14.12 -12.90
CA ARG A 235 -1.06 14.07 -12.53
C ARG A 235 -1.86 13.19 -13.48
N LEU A 236 -1.59 13.29 -14.80
CA LEU A 236 -2.23 12.48 -15.82
C LEU A 236 -1.94 10.99 -15.62
N VAL A 237 -0.67 10.59 -15.49
CA VAL A 237 -0.27 9.20 -15.23
C VAL A 237 -0.95 8.68 -13.96
N THR A 238 -0.97 9.46 -12.88
CA THR A 238 -1.63 9.05 -11.63
C THR A 238 -3.15 8.89 -11.79
N LEU A 239 -3.81 9.75 -12.59
CA LEU A 239 -5.24 9.65 -12.87
C LEU A 239 -5.57 8.46 -13.76
N GLU A 240 -4.74 8.18 -14.76
CA GLU A 240 -4.87 7.01 -15.62
C GLU A 240 -4.73 5.71 -14.84
N ASP A 241 -3.71 5.61 -13.97
CA ASP A 241 -3.50 4.46 -13.09
C ASP A 241 -4.68 4.26 -12.14
N ARG A 242 -5.21 5.33 -11.52
CA ARG A 242 -6.40 5.26 -10.67
C ARG A 242 -7.64 4.82 -11.44
N LEU A 243 -7.82 5.31 -12.66
CA LEU A 243 -8.94 4.92 -13.51
C LEU A 243 -8.83 3.44 -13.88
N ALA A 244 -7.66 2.99 -14.33
CA ALA A 244 -7.39 1.59 -14.66
C ALA A 244 -7.66 0.67 -13.47
N LEU A 245 -7.17 1.05 -12.29
CA LEU A 245 -7.37 0.31 -11.04
C LEU A 245 -8.84 0.24 -10.63
N THR A 246 -9.55 1.37 -10.71
CA THR A 246 -10.99 1.44 -10.41
C THR A 246 -11.79 0.58 -11.38
N GLN A 247 -11.43 0.59 -12.65
CA GLN A 247 -12.04 -0.28 -13.66
C GLN A 247 -11.79 -1.76 -13.35
N GLN A 248 -10.57 -2.12 -12.97
CA GLN A 248 -10.23 -3.49 -12.57
C GLN A 248 -11.02 -3.95 -11.34
N GLN A 249 -11.11 -3.11 -10.30
CA GLN A 249 -11.91 -3.39 -9.12
C GLN A 249 -13.39 -3.57 -9.46
N PHE A 250 -13.93 -2.70 -10.30
CA PHE A 250 -15.32 -2.83 -10.79
C PHE A 250 -15.55 -4.14 -11.53
N LEU A 251 -14.62 -4.55 -12.39
CA LEU A 251 -14.67 -5.82 -13.10
C LEU A 251 -14.59 -7.02 -12.13
N ASN A 252 -13.72 -6.95 -11.13
CA ASN A 252 -13.58 -7.98 -10.10
C ASN A 252 -14.87 -8.13 -9.29
N ILE A 253 -15.47 -7.02 -8.84
CA ILE A 253 -16.77 -7.03 -8.15
C ILE A 253 -17.86 -7.60 -9.07
N LYS A 254 -17.96 -7.12 -10.30
CA LYS A 254 -18.95 -7.59 -11.29
C LYS A 254 -18.81 -9.08 -11.57
N ASN A 255 -17.59 -9.60 -11.61
CA ASN A 255 -17.28 -10.99 -11.90
C ASN A 255 -17.29 -11.89 -10.66
N HIS A 256 -17.39 -11.33 -9.45
CA HIS A 256 -17.41 -12.10 -8.21
C HIS A 256 -18.59 -13.09 -8.21
N PRO A 257 -18.39 -14.37 -7.84
CA PRO A 257 -19.42 -15.41 -7.92
C PRO A 257 -20.74 -15.01 -7.23
N TYR A 258 -20.68 -14.40 -6.05
CA TYR A 258 -21.88 -13.95 -5.32
C TYR A 258 -22.63 -12.82 -6.02
N VAL A 259 -21.92 -11.88 -6.63
CA VAL A 259 -22.53 -10.78 -7.39
C VAL A 259 -23.18 -11.30 -8.67
N ARG A 260 -22.50 -12.20 -9.39
CA ARG A 260 -23.05 -12.86 -10.58
C ARG A 260 -24.29 -13.70 -10.22
N PHE A 261 -24.25 -14.42 -9.10
CA PHE A 261 -25.38 -15.20 -8.61
C PHE A 261 -26.54 -14.28 -8.22
N GLY A 262 -26.29 -13.20 -7.49
CA GLY A 262 -27.31 -12.22 -7.13
C GLY A 262 -27.95 -11.54 -8.34
N MET A 263 -27.15 -11.19 -9.37
CA MET A 263 -27.69 -10.67 -10.63
C MET A 263 -28.55 -11.70 -11.36
N ARG A 264 -28.13 -12.97 -11.40
CA ARG A 264 -28.95 -14.04 -12.00
C ARG A 264 -30.28 -14.20 -11.29
N ILE A 265 -30.30 -14.16 -9.95
CA ILE A 265 -31.55 -14.20 -9.16
C ILE A 265 -32.40 -12.96 -9.48
N LYS A 266 -31.83 -11.77 -9.53
CA LYS A 266 -32.56 -10.55 -9.87
C LYS A 266 -33.21 -10.66 -11.24
N PHE A 267 -32.48 -11.09 -12.25
CA PHE A 267 -33.01 -11.29 -13.61
C PHE A 267 -34.09 -12.38 -13.62
N PHE A 268 -33.89 -13.49 -12.90
CA PHE A 268 -34.89 -14.54 -12.79
C PHE A 268 -36.19 -14.05 -12.14
N LEU A 269 -36.08 -13.31 -11.03
CA LEU A 269 -37.25 -12.71 -10.35
C LEU A 269 -37.97 -11.68 -11.21
N MET A 270 -37.22 -10.87 -11.97
CA MET A 270 -37.80 -9.94 -12.95
C MET A 270 -38.54 -10.70 -14.06
N TRP A 271 -37.94 -11.77 -14.59
CA TRP A 271 -38.56 -12.62 -15.61
C TRP A 271 -39.83 -13.29 -15.10
N VAL A 272 -39.81 -13.90 -13.90
CA VAL A 272 -40.99 -14.49 -13.24
C VAL A 272 -42.07 -13.43 -13.01
N GLY A 273 -41.71 -12.23 -12.60
CA GLY A 273 -42.64 -11.11 -12.45
C GLY A 273 -43.28 -10.68 -13.79
N PHE A 274 -42.50 -10.67 -14.85
CA PHE A 274 -42.99 -10.38 -16.21
C PHE A 274 -43.93 -11.46 -16.73
N GLU A 275 -43.60 -12.76 -16.57
CA GLU A 275 -44.46 -13.86 -16.97
C GLU A 275 -45.77 -13.90 -16.19
N ARG A 276 -45.74 -13.64 -14.86
CA ARG A 276 -46.97 -13.54 -14.04
C ARG A 276 -47.89 -12.44 -14.57
N ARG A 277 -47.35 -11.25 -14.94
CA ARG A 277 -48.15 -10.16 -15.51
C ARG A 277 -48.69 -10.51 -16.91
N ARG A 278 -47.93 -11.27 -17.69
CA ARG A 278 -48.35 -11.72 -19.01
C ARG A 278 -49.49 -12.71 -18.91
N ILE A 279 -49.40 -13.72 -18.03
CA ILE A 279 -50.44 -14.70 -17.76
C ILE A 279 -51.71 -14.01 -17.19
N ALA A 280 -51.55 -13.11 -16.20
CA ALA A 280 -52.67 -12.38 -15.63
C ALA A 280 -53.44 -11.55 -16.66
N ARG A 281 -52.70 -10.87 -17.62
CA ARG A 281 -53.34 -10.15 -18.72
C ARG A 281 -54.03 -11.09 -19.72
N GLY A 282 -53.44 -12.24 -19.99
CA GLY A 282 -54.02 -13.24 -20.85
C GLY A 282 -55.35 -13.79 -20.26
N LEU A 283 -55.36 -14.13 -18.97
CA LEU A 283 -56.54 -14.62 -18.26
C LEU A 283 -57.64 -13.54 -18.21
N ARG A 284 -57.31 -12.28 -17.90
CA ARG A 284 -58.31 -11.18 -17.93
C ARG A 284 -58.94 -11.02 -19.31
N LYS A 285 -58.15 -11.12 -20.37
CA LYS A 285 -58.65 -11.05 -21.77
C LYS A 285 -59.54 -12.24 -22.11
N MET A 286 -59.23 -13.43 -21.62
CA MET A 286 -60.00 -14.67 -21.87
C MET A 286 -61.33 -14.73 -21.10
N PHE A 287 -61.37 -14.13 -19.88
CA PHE A 287 -62.56 -14.09 -19.02
C PHE A 287 -63.34 -12.81 -19.08
N GLY A 288 -63.02 -11.86 -19.99
CA GLY A 288 -63.74 -10.61 -20.16
C GLY A 288 -63.70 -9.68 -19.00
N LEU A 289 -62.73 -9.81 -18.09
CA LEU A 289 -62.55 -8.97 -16.93
C LEU A 289 -61.68 -7.76 -17.33
N GLY A 290 -62.33 -6.63 -17.54
CA GLY A 290 -61.72 -5.34 -17.86
C GLY A 290 -60.89 -4.76 -16.71
#